data_a729c5490d90fec513e324a912723c31
#
_entry.id   a729c5490d90fec513e324a912723c31
#
_cell.length_a   1.000
_cell.length_b   1.000
_cell.length_c   1.000
_cell.angle_alpha   90.00
_cell.angle_beta   90.00
_cell.angle_gamma   90.00
#
_symmetry.space_group_name_H-M   'P 1'
#
loop_
_entity.id
_entity.type
_entity.pdbx_description
1 polymer ?
#
loop_
_entity_poly.entity_id
_entity_poly.type
_entity_poly.pdbx_seq_one_letter_code
_entity_poly.pdbx_strand_id
1 'polypeptide(L)'
;MNYQECLETVKELNEKFRYYKSIESLFEYDQWSSLPEEGAAYRQQTAAFIGDQKNALYQGDKAREAAKYLSGVKLNEIEDEIERGLIRTFRFRYRNAVHTPEETLRSYNLIKADCMKAWNQARAAQDYGIFMPWLKKAFDLKKEIALAIDPDAPAFDTLVGMTDEGLSVKEVSEQFDVLKEGIKEILNQMKAKGSTGAEEIPDIPDSDPDQMAAFGQRLARELGYRPERGGFNDRVVHGFTSFMGPRDARVSAYKSGSYNLIFTCLHEAGHAMYSCSSSDRVAEAGMWGGIEGGFHEANARFFENMVGHSHAYWEYYYPQLQEEIPLYRQIPMEQFYTLTHRVRPTLRRISSDEVTYSLHAILRFELERDYFAGELKAEDMAEAWNDKYENYLGIRPSNDTEGVLQDMHWAGDYIGYFQSYALGNIYDGQILKAMEKDIPDMEDLLREGKLSSITKWMEDKIWQYGCCYTAGEMIEKLTGSRLDAAPFLEYLRRKYL
;
A
#
# COMPACT_ATOMS: atom_id res chain seq x y z
N MET A 1 36.81 5.44 -11.18
CA MET A 1 36.40 5.86 -9.81
C MET A 1 36.88 4.79 -8.82
N ASN A 2 37.28 5.18 -7.59
CA ASN A 2 37.47 4.23 -6.49
C ASN A 2 36.16 4.07 -5.70
N TYR A 3 36.12 3.19 -4.69
CA TYR A 3 34.93 2.91 -3.90
C TYR A 3 34.33 4.15 -3.23
N GLN A 4 35.17 4.96 -2.60
CA GLN A 4 34.75 6.17 -1.89
C GLN A 4 34.14 7.22 -2.85
N GLU A 5 34.75 7.42 -4.03
CA GLU A 5 34.23 8.31 -5.07
C GLU A 5 32.90 7.81 -5.60
N CYS A 6 32.71 6.49 -5.74
CA CYS A 6 31.42 5.90 -6.13
C CYS A 6 30.36 6.15 -5.06
N LEU A 7 30.67 5.94 -3.78
CA LEU A 7 29.75 6.16 -2.68
C LEU A 7 29.32 7.64 -2.56
N GLU A 8 30.24 8.58 -2.73
CA GLU A 8 29.94 10.02 -2.77
C GLU A 8 29.00 10.35 -3.94
N THR A 9 29.25 9.77 -5.12
CA THR A 9 28.37 9.93 -6.28
C THR A 9 26.97 9.38 -6.00
N VAL A 10 26.88 8.21 -5.39
CA VAL A 10 25.58 7.61 -5.03
C VAL A 10 24.82 8.47 -4.03
N LYS A 11 25.48 9.02 -3.01
CA LYS A 11 24.87 9.95 -2.05
C LYS A 11 24.35 11.21 -2.73
N GLU A 12 25.14 11.83 -3.60
CA GLU A 12 24.73 13.03 -4.36
C GLU A 12 23.50 12.75 -5.24
N LEU A 13 23.50 11.62 -5.97
CA LEU A 13 22.38 11.23 -6.82
C LEU A 13 21.13 10.90 -6.03
N ASN A 14 21.28 10.22 -4.88
CA ASN A 14 20.16 9.91 -4.00
C ASN A 14 19.52 11.18 -3.41
N GLU A 15 20.32 12.15 -2.98
CA GLU A 15 19.84 13.45 -2.49
C GLU A 15 19.02 14.18 -3.56
N LYS A 16 19.55 14.29 -4.78
CA LYS A 16 18.84 14.92 -5.91
C LYS A 16 17.54 14.17 -6.25
N PHE A 17 17.58 12.84 -6.24
CA PHE A 17 16.39 12.02 -6.45
C PHE A 17 15.30 12.33 -5.41
N ARG A 18 15.68 12.47 -4.13
CA ARG A 18 14.75 12.82 -3.05
C ARG A 18 14.12 14.20 -3.24
N TYR A 19 14.86 15.18 -3.72
CA TYR A 19 14.31 16.50 -4.05
C TYR A 19 13.26 16.41 -5.15
N TYR A 20 13.51 15.66 -6.23
CA TYR A 20 12.50 15.45 -7.27
C TYR A 20 11.27 14.69 -6.77
N LYS A 21 11.45 13.67 -5.96
CA LYS A 21 10.33 12.94 -5.34
C LYS A 21 9.48 13.83 -4.44
N SER A 22 10.11 14.72 -3.68
CA SER A 22 9.40 15.70 -2.85
C SER A 22 8.53 16.65 -3.70
N ILE A 23 9.05 17.11 -4.85
CA ILE A 23 8.28 17.95 -5.79
C ILE A 23 7.13 17.15 -6.42
N GLU A 24 7.36 15.91 -6.83
CA GLU A 24 6.30 15.03 -7.35
C GLU A 24 5.19 14.80 -6.32
N SER A 25 5.54 14.56 -5.06
CA SER A 25 4.57 14.39 -3.97
C SER A 25 3.75 15.67 -3.70
N LEU A 26 4.38 16.85 -3.83
CA LEU A 26 3.64 18.13 -3.77
C LEU A 26 2.65 18.27 -4.92
N PHE A 27 3.03 17.85 -6.13
CA PHE A 27 2.13 17.89 -7.28
C PHE A 27 0.97 16.93 -7.13
N GLU A 28 1.22 15.72 -6.63
CA GLU A 28 0.19 14.74 -6.35
C GLU A 28 -0.78 15.22 -5.27
N TYR A 29 -0.26 15.72 -4.16
CA TYR A 29 -1.09 16.29 -3.10
C TYR A 29 -1.99 17.43 -3.60
N ASP A 30 -1.43 18.37 -4.38
CA ASP A 30 -2.18 19.48 -4.93
C ASP A 30 -3.23 19.02 -5.97
N GLN A 31 -2.89 18.01 -6.78
CA GLN A 31 -3.81 17.42 -7.76
C GLN A 31 -5.08 16.87 -7.12
N TRP A 32 -4.97 16.23 -5.95
CA TRP A 32 -6.09 15.61 -5.26
C TRP A 32 -6.80 16.55 -4.27
N SER A 33 -6.25 17.74 -4.00
CA SER A 33 -6.78 18.65 -2.98
C SER A 33 -7.25 20.00 -3.51
N SER A 34 -6.48 20.66 -4.37
CA SER A 34 -6.71 22.08 -4.68
C SER A 34 -6.38 22.53 -6.10
N LEU A 35 -5.88 21.64 -6.96
CA LEU A 35 -5.55 21.98 -8.35
C LEU A 35 -6.83 22.37 -9.12
N PRO A 36 -6.92 23.61 -9.68
CA PRO A 36 -8.05 23.99 -10.50
C PRO A 36 -8.08 23.18 -11.81
N GLU A 37 -9.27 22.86 -12.31
CA GLU A 37 -9.45 22.07 -13.53
C GLU A 37 -8.73 22.70 -14.74
N GLU A 38 -8.82 24.01 -14.92
CA GLU A 38 -8.14 24.74 -16.02
C GLU A 38 -6.60 24.73 -15.87
N GLY A 39 -6.08 24.51 -14.67
CA GLY A 39 -4.64 24.41 -14.39
C GLY A 39 -4.04 23.02 -14.69
N ALA A 40 -4.86 21.99 -14.84
CA ALA A 40 -4.43 20.58 -14.89
C ALA A 40 -3.47 20.31 -16.07
N ALA A 41 -3.73 20.85 -17.25
CA ALA A 41 -2.91 20.63 -18.44
C ALA A 41 -1.47 21.18 -18.27
N TYR A 42 -1.30 22.36 -17.70
CA TYR A 42 0.01 22.95 -17.44
C TYR A 42 0.75 22.20 -16.31
N ARG A 43 0.04 21.79 -15.26
CA ARG A 43 0.59 20.97 -14.19
C ARG A 43 1.13 19.64 -14.73
N GLN A 44 0.42 18.98 -15.64
CA GLN A 44 0.86 17.73 -16.26
C GLN A 44 2.16 17.93 -17.04
N GLN A 45 2.30 19.03 -17.80
CA GLN A 45 3.56 19.36 -18.51
C GLN A 45 4.72 19.59 -17.53
N THR A 46 4.46 20.30 -16.43
CA THR A 46 5.47 20.54 -15.40
C THR A 46 5.89 19.23 -14.71
N ALA A 47 4.93 18.36 -14.39
CA ALA A 47 5.22 17.07 -13.79
C ALA A 47 6.05 16.16 -14.72
N ALA A 48 5.72 16.14 -16.01
CA ALA A 48 6.51 15.42 -17.01
C ALA A 48 7.96 15.93 -17.07
N PHE A 49 8.16 17.25 -17.09
CA PHE A 49 9.50 17.85 -17.06
C PHE A 49 10.30 17.44 -15.82
N ILE A 50 9.68 17.45 -14.64
CA ILE A 50 10.34 17.02 -13.38
C ILE A 50 10.70 15.53 -13.44
N GLY A 51 9.80 14.68 -13.96
CA GLY A 51 10.06 13.25 -14.17
C GLY A 51 11.24 13.00 -15.10
N ASP A 52 11.33 13.74 -16.23
CA ASP A 52 12.44 13.64 -17.16
C ASP A 52 13.77 14.04 -16.51
N GLN A 53 13.80 15.14 -15.72
CA GLN A 53 15.00 15.56 -14.98
C GLN A 53 15.43 14.53 -13.94
N LYS A 54 14.48 13.91 -13.24
CA LYS A 54 14.74 12.82 -12.28
C LYS A 54 15.37 11.60 -12.97
N ASN A 55 14.85 11.19 -14.11
CA ASN A 55 15.38 10.07 -14.89
C ASN A 55 16.77 10.35 -15.45
N ALA A 56 17.02 11.60 -15.91
CA ALA A 56 18.31 12.04 -16.43
C ALA A 56 19.47 11.96 -15.38
N LEU A 57 19.14 11.92 -14.07
CA LEU A 57 20.15 11.76 -13.02
C LEU A 57 21.05 10.53 -13.24
N TYR A 58 20.46 9.45 -13.78
CA TYR A 58 21.15 8.17 -13.95
C TYR A 58 21.81 7.97 -15.31
N GLN A 59 21.62 8.92 -16.25
CA GLN A 59 22.16 8.81 -17.61
C GLN A 59 23.58 9.42 -17.77
N GLY A 60 24.07 10.14 -16.75
CA GLY A 60 25.37 10.80 -16.76
C GLY A 60 26.56 9.85 -16.63
N ASP A 61 27.75 10.31 -17.06
CA ASP A 61 28.98 9.50 -17.02
C ASP A 61 29.37 9.07 -15.61
N LYS A 62 29.22 9.95 -14.61
CA LYS A 62 29.48 9.61 -13.20
C LYS A 62 28.58 8.45 -12.71
N ALA A 63 27.29 8.47 -13.05
CA ALA A 63 26.37 7.40 -12.67
C ALA A 63 26.76 6.08 -13.35
N ARG A 64 27.16 6.14 -14.63
CA ARG A 64 27.64 4.98 -15.40
C ARG A 64 28.91 4.37 -14.83
N GLU A 65 29.90 5.19 -14.49
CA GLU A 65 31.15 4.72 -13.87
C GLU A 65 30.90 4.13 -12.50
N ALA A 66 30.08 4.77 -11.66
CA ALA A 66 29.70 4.26 -10.34
C ALA A 66 28.96 2.91 -10.47
N ALA A 67 28.00 2.79 -11.39
CA ALA A 67 27.28 1.56 -11.64
C ALA A 67 28.20 0.41 -12.06
N LYS A 68 29.15 0.69 -12.97
CA LYS A 68 30.14 -0.29 -13.43
C LYS A 68 31.03 -0.78 -12.27
N TYR A 69 31.49 0.13 -11.41
CA TYR A 69 32.31 -0.26 -10.25
C TYR A 69 31.48 -1.05 -9.23
N LEU A 70 30.33 -0.50 -8.86
CA LEU A 70 29.49 -1.04 -7.80
C LEU A 70 28.84 -2.37 -8.19
N SER A 71 28.65 -2.70 -9.48
CA SER A 71 28.11 -4.00 -9.90
C SER A 71 28.94 -5.18 -9.37
N GLY A 72 30.25 -4.99 -9.16
CA GLY A 72 31.14 -6.02 -8.59
C GLY A 72 31.18 -6.07 -7.05
N VAL A 73 30.53 -5.12 -6.36
CA VAL A 73 30.54 -5.05 -4.88
C VAL A 73 29.47 -6.00 -4.33
N LYS A 74 29.84 -6.82 -3.37
CA LYS A 74 28.91 -7.74 -2.71
C LYS A 74 28.23 -7.03 -1.53
N LEU A 75 26.92 -6.85 -1.60
CA LEU A 75 26.15 -6.12 -0.58
C LEU A 75 26.25 -6.75 0.81
N ASN A 76 26.30 -8.07 0.89
CA ASN A 76 26.42 -8.80 2.15
C ASN A 76 27.78 -8.67 2.85
N GLU A 77 28.79 -8.11 2.18
CA GLU A 77 30.11 -7.80 2.75
C GLU A 77 30.17 -6.36 3.32
N ILE A 78 29.10 -5.56 3.12
CA ILE A 78 29.01 -4.18 3.64
C ILE A 78 28.34 -4.21 5.02
N GLU A 79 29.09 -3.84 6.06
CA GLU A 79 28.59 -3.83 7.44
C GLU A 79 27.62 -2.68 7.71
N ASP A 80 27.88 -1.49 7.15
CA ASP A 80 27.03 -0.32 7.33
C ASP A 80 25.72 -0.47 6.53
N GLU A 81 24.61 -0.54 7.25
CA GLU A 81 23.29 -0.76 6.67
C GLU A 81 22.80 0.38 5.77
N ILE A 82 23.18 1.62 6.07
CA ILE A 82 22.84 2.79 5.24
C ILE A 82 23.62 2.73 3.93
N GLU A 83 24.91 2.46 3.99
CA GLU A 83 25.76 2.33 2.82
C GLU A 83 25.30 1.18 1.91
N ARG A 84 25.00 0.03 2.50
CA ARG A 84 24.42 -1.12 1.80
C ARG A 84 23.09 -0.76 1.12
N GLY A 85 22.19 -0.09 1.84
CA GLY A 85 20.90 0.36 1.32
C GLY A 85 21.03 1.40 0.20
N LEU A 86 21.95 2.35 0.32
CA LEU A 86 22.25 3.35 -0.71
C LEU A 86 22.74 2.69 -2.01
N ILE A 87 23.68 1.76 -1.93
CA ILE A 87 24.23 1.06 -3.10
C ILE A 87 23.13 0.16 -3.74
N ARG A 88 22.35 -0.56 -2.93
CA ARG A 88 21.21 -1.36 -3.42
C ARG A 88 20.22 -0.50 -4.18
N THR A 89 19.75 0.58 -3.55
CA THR A 89 18.78 1.51 -4.13
C THR A 89 19.31 2.19 -5.40
N PHE A 90 20.59 2.57 -5.40
CA PHE A 90 21.23 3.12 -6.60
C PHE A 90 21.25 2.11 -7.75
N ARG A 91 21.66 0.86 -7.51
CA ARG A 91 21.67 -0.20 -8.54
C ARG A 91 20.28 -0.43 -9.11
N PHE A 92 19.27 -0.49 -8.26
CA PHE A 92 17.87 -0.67 -8.66
C PHE A 92 17.39 0.49 -9.56
N ARG A 93 17.58 1.72 -9.11
CA ARG A 93 17.15 2.91 -9.86
C ARG A 93 17.94 3.10 -11.16
N TYR A 94 19.25 2.87 -11.12
CA TYR A 94 20.09 2.95 -12.29
C TYR A 94 19.66 1.94 -13.37
N ARG A 95 19.47 0.68 -12.99
CA ARG A 95 18.97 -0.37 -13.90
C ARG A 95 17.65 0.05 -14.55
N ASN A 96 16.69 0.46 -13.76
CA ASN A 96 15.38 0.86 -14.26
C ASN A 96 15.44 2.08 -15.19
N ALA A 97 16.22 3.12 -14.84
CA ALA A 97 16.32 4.34 -15.63
C ALA A 97 17.07 4.15 -16.96
N VAL A 98 18.11 3.31 -16.99
CA VAL A 98 18.98 3.14 -18.16
C VAL A 98 18.43 2.09 -19.14
N HIS A 99 17.76 1.06 -18.64
CA HIS A 99 17.24 -0.01 -19.50
C HIS A 99 15.79 0.21 -19.96
N THR A 100 15.05 1.16 -19.36
CA THR A 100 13.71 1.51 -19.86
C THR A 100 13.81 2.14 -21.25
N PRO A 101 13.20 1.56 -22.30
CA PRO A 101 13.25 2.13 -23.65
C PRO A 101 12.49 3.44 -23.70
N GLU A 102 13.16 4.53 -24.10
CA GLU A 102 12.59 5.88 -24.10
C GLU A 102 11.33 5.97 -25.00
N GLU A 103 11.38 5.36 -26.18
CA GLU A 103 10.26 5.37 -27.14
C GLU A 103 9.04 4.59 -26.59
N THR A 104 9.27 3.43 -25.96
CA THR A 104 8.18 2.64 -25.37
C THR A 104 7.59 3.33 -24.16
N LEU A 105 8.42 3.94 -23.28
CA LEU A 105 7.96 4.75 -22.17
C LEU A 105 7.14 5.96 -22.65
N ARG A 106 7.60 6.63 -23.67
CA ARG A 106 6.87 7.74 -24.30
C ARG A 106 5.53 7.29 -24.86
N SER A 107 5.51 6.16 -25.56
CA SER A 107 4.28 5.56 -26.12
C SER A 107 3.30 5.20 -25.00
N TYR A 108 3.79 4.64 -23.90
CA TYR A 108 2.99 4.34 -22.72
C TYR A 108 2.40 5.61 -22.08
N ASN A 109 3.22 6.65 -21.88
CA ASN A 109 2.78 7.92 -21.31
C ASN A 109 1.71 8.62 -22.16
N LEU A 110 1.80 8.52 -23.48
CA LEU A 110 0.82 9.10 -24.41
C LEU A 110 -0.57 8.45 -24.30
N ILE A 111 -0.65 7.16 -23.99
CA ILE A 111 -1.93 6.46 -23.92
C ILE A 111 -2.62 6.57 -22.56
N LYS A 112 -1.94 7.03 -21.49
CA LYS A 112 -2.51 7.07 -20.13
C LYS A 112 -3.85 7.83 -20.07
N ALA A 113 -3.91 9.02 -20.66
CA ALA A 113 -5.13 9.83 -20.65
C ALA A 113 -6.28 9.13 -21.40
N ASP A 114 -5.96 8.50 -22.54
CA ASP A 114 -6.94 7.75 -23.33
C ASP A 114 -7.40 6.49 -22.63
N CYS A 115 -6.50 5.77 -21.92
CA CYS A 115 -6.85 4.63 -21.05
C CYS A 115 -7.86 5.05 -19.99
N MET A 116 -7.60 6.13 -19.27
CA MET A 116 -8.50 6.63 -18.21
C MET A 116 -9.85 7.07 -18.80
N LYS A 117 -9.84 7.75 -19.94
CA LYS A 117 -11.06 8.15 -20.65
C LYS A 117 -11.88 6.94 -21.09
N ALA A 118 -11.23 5.94 -21.69
CA ALA A 118 -11.88 4.71 -22.12
C ALA A 118 -12.46 3.92 -20.93
N TRP A 119 -11.73 3.85 -19.83
CA TRP A 119 -12.22 3.21 -18.60
C TRP A 119 -13.47 3.91 -18.03
N ASN A 120 -13.50 5.26 -17.99
CA ASN A 120 -14.68 6.01 -17.56
C ASN A 120 -15.87 5.76 -18.49
N GLN A 121 -15.65 5.70 -19.81
CA GLN A 121 -16.69 5.40 -20.79
C GLN A 121 -17.23 3.97 -20.65
N ALA A 122 -16.33 2.99 -20.49
CA ALA A 122 -16.66 1.59 -20.26
C ALA A 122 -17.51 1.40 -18.99
N ARG A 123 -17.16 2.08 -17.90
CA ARG A 123 -17.92 2.06 -16.64
C ARG A 123 -19.33 2.63 -16.82
N ALA A 124 -19.45 3.77 -17.51
CA ALA A 124 -20.74 4.41 -17.76
C ALA A 124 -21.65 3.53 -18.66
N ALA A 125 -21.05 2.83 -19.61
CA ALA A 125 -21.74 1.90 -20.52
C ALA A 125 -21.93 0.49 -19.93
N GLN A 126 -21.26 0.15 -18.82
CA GLN A 126 -21.16 -1.21 -18.27
C GLN A 126 -20.61 -2.23 -19.28
N ASP A 127 -19.67 -1.82 -20.11
CA ASP A 127 -19.13 -2.59 -21.24
C ASP A 127 -17.58 -2.55 -21.23
N TYR A 128 -16.99 -3.66 -20.82
CA TYR A 128 -15.53 -3.84 -20.80
C TYR A 128 -14.91 -3.76 -22.20
N GLY A 129 -15.66 -4.11 -23.25
CA GLY A 129 -15.19 -4.06 -24.64
C GLY A 129 -14.67 -2.69 -25.08
N ILE A 130 -15.16 -1.60 -24.46
CA ILE A 130 -14.68 -0.24 -24.70
C ILE A 130 -13.26 -0.03 -24.13
N PHE A 131 -12.96 -0.60 -22.95
CA PHE A 131 -11.67 -0.44 -22.29
C PHE A 131 -10.64 -1.51 -22.69
N MET A 132 -11.09 -2.71 -23.05
CA MET A 132 -10.21 -3.86 -23.34
C MET A 132 -9.08 -3.58 -24.32
N PRO A 133 -9.26 -2.88 -25.46
CA PRO A 133 -8.17 -2.60 -26.38
C PRO A 133 -7.08 -1.69 -25.77
N TRP A 134 -7.46 -0.79 -24.88
CA TRP A 134 -6.57 0.10 -24.15
C TRP A 134 -5.81 -0.62 -23.06
N LEU A 135 -6.49 -1.49 -22.29
CA LEU A 135 -5.89 -2.37 -21.31
C LEU A 135 -4.81 -3.24 -21.95
N LYS A 136 -5.16 -3.92 -23.06
CA LYS A 136 -4.22 -4.76 -23.79
C LYS A 136 -2.98 -3.96 -24.21
N LYS A 137 -3.17 -2.77 -24.81
CA LYS A 137 -2.06 -1.91 -25.24
C LYS A 137 -1.19 -1.48 -24.05
N ALA A 138 -1.78 -1.13 -22.92
CA ALA A 138 -1.06 -0.74 -21.71
C ALA A 138 -0.24 -1.91 -21.16
N PHE A 139 -0.82 -3.10 -21.10
CA PHE A 139 -0.15 -4.31 -20.61
C PHE A 139 0.98 -4.74 -21.55
N ASP A 140 0.77 -4.70 -22.87
CA ASP A 140 1.80 -5.03 -23.86
C ASP A 140 3.01 -4.08 -23.77
N LEU A 141 2.78 -2.77 -23.63
CA LEU A 141 3.87 -1.79 -23.46
C LEU A 141 4.60 -1.97 -22.12
N LYS A 142 3.88 -2.27 -21.03
CA LYS A 142 4.51 -2.60 -19.74
C LYS A 142 5.33 -3.87 -19.80
N LYS A 143 4.86 -4.88 -20.53
CA LYS A 143 5.62 -6.12 -20.77
C LYS A 143 6.93 -5.83 -21.54
N GLU A 144 6.88 -4.99 -22.56
CA GLU A 144 8.06 -4.57 -23.31
C GLU A 144 9.07 -3.83 -22.42
N ILE A 145 8.59 -2.88 -21.61
CA ILE A 145 9.42 -2.14 -20.64
C ILE A 145 10.06 -3.12 -19.64
N ALA A 146 9.28 -4.02 -19.06
CA ALA A 146 9.76 -4.97 -18.06
C ALA A 146 10.86 -5.90 -18.61
N LEU A 147 10.66 -6.44 -19.80
CA LEU A 147 11.65 -7.29 -20.49
C LEU A 147 12.91 -6.53 -20.93
N ALA A 148 12.80 -5.23 -21.19
CA ALA A 148 13.98 -4.42 -21.48
C ALA A 148 14.79 -4.09 -20.22
N ILE A 149 14.12 -3.92 -19.06
CA ILE A 149 14.78 -3.70 -17.77
C ILE A 149 15.51 -4.96 -17.31
N ASP A 150 14.88 -6.12 -17.44
CA ASP A 150 15.45 -7.42 -17.06
C ASP A 150 15.05 -8.50 -18.06
N PRO A 151 15.87 -8.74 -19.10
CA PRO A 151 15.55 -9.71 -20.15
C PRO A 151 15.65 -11.18 -19.68
N ASP A 152 16.31 -11.42 -18.54
CA ASP A 152 16.50 -12.77 -17.99
C ASP A 152 15.39 -13.17 -17.03
N ALA A 153 14.55 -12.22 -16.59
CA ALA A 153 13.42 -12.46 -15.72
C ALA A 153 12.07 -12.46 -16.48
N PRO A 154 11.06 -13.21 -16.00
CA PRO A 154 9.70 -13.03 -16.49
C PRO A 154 9.23 -11.58 -16.32
N ALA A 155 8.51 -11.04 -17.30
CA ALA A 155 8.10 -9.63 -17.28
C ALA A 155 7.33 -9.24 -15.99
N PHE A 156 6.50 -10.15 -15.47
CA PHE A 156 5.70 -9.86 -14.28
C PHE A 156 6.56 -9.83 -13.00
N ASP A 157 7.62 -10.63 -12.91
CA ASP A 157 8.60 -10.54 -11.80
C ASP A 157 9.27 -9.15 -11.76
N THR A 158 9.62 -8.61 -12.94
CA THR A 158 10.17 -7.25 -13.01
C THR A 158 9.16 -6.21 -12.55
N LEU A 159 7.89 -6.29 -12.98
CA LEU A 159 6.84 -5.34 -12.57
C LEU A 159 6.53 -5.42 -11.07
N VAL A 160 6.40 -6.62 -10.51
CA VAL A 160 6.25 -6.83 -9.06
C VAL A 160 7.44 -6.26 -8.30
N GLY A 161 8.67 -6.56 -8.75
CA GLY A 161 9.90 -6.06 -8.14
C GLY A 161 10.08 -4.54 -8.24
N MET A 162 9.38 -3.84 -9.13
CA MET A 162 9.38 -2.38 -9.18
C MET A 162 8.62 -1.75 -8.00
N THR A 163 7.67 -2.45 -7.43
CA THR A 163 6.85 -2.02 -6.29
C THR A 163 7.29 -2.69 -4.99
N ASP A 164 7.52 -3.99 -5.01
CA ASP A 164 7.90 -4.82 -3.87
C ASP A 164 9.29 -5.44 -4.14
N GLU A 165 10.34 -4.61 -4.02
CA GLU A 165 11.73 -4.97 -4.34
C GLU A 165 12.18 -6.24 -3.60
N GLY A 166 12.73 -7.18 -4.37
CA GLY A 166 13.32 -8.41 -3.83
C GLY A 166 12.36 -9.59 -3.71
N LEU A 167 11.08 -9.43 -4.07
CA LEU A 167 10.12 -10.51 -4.17
C LEU A 167 10.02 -11.04 -5.59
N SER A 168 9.83 -12.36 -5.72
CA SER A 168 9.47 -13.03 -6.97
C SER A 168 7.97 -13.32 -7.02
N VAL A 169 7.41 -13.37 -8.22
CA VAL A 169 6.01 -13.79 -8.46
C VAL A 169 5.76 -15.18 -7.88
N LYS A 170 6.76 -16.06 -7.90
CA LYS A 170 6.66 -17.40 -7.32
C LYS A 170 6.47 -17.34 -5.80
N GLU A 171 7.33 -16.60 -5.07
CA GLU A 171 7.21 -16.47 -3.61
C GLU A 171 5.87 -15.87 -3.21
N VAL A 172 5.46 -14.81 -3.92
CA VAL A 172 4.16 -14.16 -3.69
C VAL A 172 3.02 -15.13 -3.93
N SER A 173 3.03 -15.87 -5.06
CA SER A 173 1.98 -16.84 -5.40
C SER A 173 1.88 -17.97 -4.37
N GLU A 174 3.01 -18.52 -3.91
CA GLU A 174 3.03 -19.57 -2.88
C GLU A 174 2.36 -19.09 -1.58
N GLN A 175 2.66 -17.88 -1.13
CA GLN A 175 2.05 -17.33 0.09
C GLN A 175 0.58 -16.91 -0.11
N PHE A 176 0.24 -16.44 -1.31
CA PHE A 176 -1.16 -16.12 -1.64
C PHE A 176 -2.05 -17.36 -1.74
N ASP A 177 -1.52 -18.48 -2.17
CA ASP A 177 -2.25 -19.75 -2.16
C ASP A 177 -2.53 -20.20 -0.73
N VAL A 178 -1.54 -20.11 0.18
CA VAL A 178 -1.73 -20.39 1.61
C VAL A 178 -2.78 -19.45 2.22
N LEU A 179 -2.66 -18.15 1.95
CA LEU A 179 -3.57 -17.13 2.47
C LEU A 179 -5.00 -17.33 1.98
N LYS A 180 -5.17 -17.56 0.68
CA LYS A 180 -6.45 -17.79 0.02
C LYS A 180 -7.19 -18.98 0.61
N GLU A 181 -6.52 -20.14 0.68
CA GLU A 181 -7.16 -21.34 1.22
C GLU A 181 -7.45 -21.22 2.72
N GLY A 182 -6.55 -20.58 3.49
CA GLY A 182 -6.79 -20.31 4.91
C GLY A 182 -7.99 -19.38 5.15
N ILE A 183 -8.17 -18.33 4.34
CA ILE A 183 -9.33 -17.44 4.44
C ILE A 183 -10.62 -18.18 4.05
N LYS A 184 -10.61 -18.98 2.99
CA LYS A 184 -11.78 -19.80 2.61
C LYS A 184 -12.19 -20.76 3.74
N GLU A 185 -11.21 -21.35 4.41
CA GLU A 185 -11.46 -22.21 5.59
C GLU A 185 -12.12 -21.41 6.72
N ILE A 186 -11.61 -20.22 7.06
CA ILE A 186 -12.18 -19.33 8.08
C ILE A 186 -13.63 -18.97 7.73
N LEU A 187 -13.91 -18.55 6.49
CA LEU A 187 -15.25 -18.21 6.04
C LEU A 187 -16.23 -19.42 6.16
N ASN A 188 -15.76 -20.62 5.82
CA ASN A 188 -16.55 -21.84 5.96
C ASN A 188 -16.86 -22.16 7.45
N GLN A 189 -15.88 -21.98 8.34
CA GLN A 189 -16.07 -22.19 9.77
C GLN A 189 -17.01 -21.13 10.37
N MET A 190 -16.88 -19.86 9.99
CA MET A 190 -17.79 -18.79 10.41
C MET A 190 -19.24 -19.08 9.96
N LYS A 191 -19.42 -19.50 8.72
CA LYS A 191 -20.73 -19.90 8.18
C LYS A 191 -21.33 -21.08 8.96
N ALA A 192 -20.54 -22.09 9.27
CA ALA A 192 -20.98 -23.24 10.04
C ALA A 192 -21.39 -22.90 11.48
N LYS A 193 -20.72 -21.90 12.10
CA LYS A 193 -21.05 -21.39 13.45
C LYS A 193 -22.22 -20.40 13.47
N GLY A 194 -22.73 -19.96 12.30
CA GLY A 194 -23.71 -18.88 12.21
C GLY A 194 -23.14 -17.51 12.62
N SER A 195 -21.82 -17.38 12.65
CA SER A 195 -21.13 -16.16 13.15
C SER A 195 -21.19 -14.98 12.17
N THR A 196 -21.73 -15.17 10.97
CA THR A 196 -22.03 -14.09 10.01
C THR A 196 -23.29 -13.30 10.39
N GLY A 197 -23.98 -13.67 11.48
CA GLY A 197 -25.29 -13.17 11.93
C GLY A 197 -25.36 -11.68 12.37
N ALA A 198 -24.38 -10.88 11.99
CA ALA A 198 -24.48 -9.42 12.07
C ALA A 198 -25.54 -8.83 11.12
N GLU A 199 -26.24 -9.67 10.35
CA GLU A 199 -27.30 -9.26 9.42
C GLU A 199 -28.53 -8.65 10.13
N GLU A 200 -28.78 -9.04 11.37
CA GLU A 200 -29.90 -8.55 12.18
C GLU A 200 -29.62 -7.22 12.92
N ILE A 201 -28.36 -6.78 12.96
CA ILE A 201 -27.98 -5.56 13.65
C ILE A 201 -28.06 -4.39 12.68
N PRO A 202 -28.93 -3.37 12.95
CA PRO A 202 -29.03 -2.19 12.09
C PRO A 202 -27.69 -1.46 11.98
N ASP A 203 -27.40 -0.94 10.78
CA ASP A 203 -26.22 -0.10 10.56
C ASP A 203 -26.31 1.18 11.42
N ILE A 204 -25.13 1.66 11.86
CA ILE A 204 -25.03 2.92 12.58
C ILE A 204 -25.21 4.05 11.56
N PRO A 205 -26.17 4.96 11.74
CA PRO A 205 -26.33 6.08 10.85
C PRO A 205 -25.11 7.04 10.94
N ASP A 206 -24.93 7.84 9.91
CA ASP A 206 -23.88 8.86 9.91
C ASP A 206 -24.12 9.89 11.03
N SER A 207 -23.04 10.25 11.73
CA SER A 207 -23.00 11.31 12.73
C SER A 207 -22.64 12.65 12.09
N ASP A 208 -22.41 13.68 12.91
CA ASP A 208 -21.86 14.96 12.45
C ASP A 208 -20.45 14.75 11.89
N PRO A 209 -20.19 15.11 10.60
CA PRO A 209 -18.89 14.89 9.97
C PRO A 209 -17.73 15.66 10.62
N ASP A 210 -18.00 16.84 11.21
CA ASP A 210 -16.96 17.62 11.91
C ASP A 210 -16.55 16.96 13.22
N GLN A 211 -17.51 16.45 13.99
CA GLN A 211 -17.25 15.71 15.22
C GLN A 211 -16.48 14.40 14.92
N MET A 212 -16.89 13.67 13.89
CA MET A 212 -16.23 12.41 13.50
C MET A 212 -14.79 12.66 13.05
N ALA A 213 -14.56 13.69 12.23
CA ALA A 213 -13.21 14.07 11.79
C ALA A 213 -12.33 14.52 12.97
N ALA A 214 -12.87 15.32 13.90
CA ALA A 214 -12.14 15.76 15.08
C ALA A 214 -11.73 14.57 15.96
N PHE A 215 -12.66 13.62 16.17
CA PHE A 215 -12.40 12.41 16.94
C PHE A 215 -11.31 11.54 16.29
N GLY A 216 -11.44 11.20 15.00
CA GLY A 216 -10.46 10.40 14.27
C GLY A 216 -9.06 11.04 14.26
N GLN A 217 -8.99 12.36 14.02
CA GLN A 217 -7.73 13.11 14.07
C GLN A 217 -7.11 13.13 15.48
N ARG A 218 -7.92 13.18 16.53
CA ARG A 218 -7.43 13.08 17.91
C ARG A 218 -6.80 11.71 18.16
N LEU A 219 -7.48 10.63 17.78
CA LEU A 219 -6.95 9.28 17.93
C LEU A 219 -5.63 9.08 17.16
N ALA A 220 -5.52 9.61 15.95
CA ALA A 220 -4.27 9.59 15.19
C ALA A 220 -3.12 10.31 15.92
N ARG A 221 -3.40 11.43 16.60
CA ARG A 221 -2.39 12.12 17.42
C ARG A 221 -2.00 11.31 18.66
N GLU A 222 -2.94 10.63 19.28
CA GLU A 222 -2.67 9.77 20.44
C GLU A 222 -1.86 8.52 20.05
N LEU A 223 -1.99 8.03 18.81
CA LEU A 223 -1.07 7.04 18.24
C LEU A 223 0.36 7.56 18.10
N GLY A 224 0.56 8.87 17.99
CA GLY A 224 1.88 9.48 17.85
C GLY A 224 2.05 10.35 16.59
N TYR A 225 1.02 10.50 15.74
CA TYR A 225 1.10 11.43 14.61
C TYR A 225 1.21 12.87 15.09
N ARG A 226 2.27 13.57 14.65
CA ARG A 226 2.60 14.91 15.10
C ARG A 226 2.16 15.96 14.08
N PRO A 227 1.24 16.87 14.41
CA PRO A 227 0.82 17.94 13.49
C PRO A 227 1.97 18.80 12.96
N GLU A 228 3.08 18.93 13.71
CA GLU A 228 4.28 19.67 13.31
C GLU A 228 5.02 19.02 12.15
N ARG A 229 4.73 17.73 11.86
CA ARG A 229 5.30 16.97 10.75
C ARG A 229 4.33 16.83 9.57
N GLY A 230 3.28 17.64 9.52
CA GLY A 230 2.28 17.61 8.47
C GLY A 230 0.97 18.25 8.91
N GLY A 231 -0.15 17.60 8.67
CA GLY A 231 -1.47 18.07 9.05
C GLY A 231 -2.53 17.20 8.40
N PHE A 232 -3.79 17.44 8.76
CA PHE A 232 -4.93 16.77 8.14
C PHE A 232 -5.57 17.69 7.11
N ASN A 233 -5.84 17.15 5.91
CA ASN A 233 -6.64 17.80 4.88
C ASN A 233 -7.93 17.01 4.69
N ASP A 234 -9.07 17.66 4.92
CA ASP A 234 -10.41 17.06 4.79
C ASP A 234 -11.12 17.39 3.47
N ARG A 235 -10.46 18.20 2.60
CA ARG A 235 -10.99 18.62 1.30
C ARG A 235 -10.58 17.67 0.18
N VAL A 236 -10.78 16.37 0.40
CA VAL A 236 -10.42 15.30 -0.53
C VAL A 236 -11.58 14.32 -0.67
N VAL A 237 -11.56 13.51 -1.73
CA VAL A 237 -12.62 12.53 -2.01
C VAL A 237 -12.31 11.13 -1.48
N HIS A 238 -11.06 10.87 -1.07
CA HIS A 238 -10.61 9.61 -0.45
C HIS A 238 -9.40 9.88 0.46
N GLY A 239 -9.06 8.93 1.34
CA GLY A 239 -7.88 8.99 2.19
C GLY A 239 -6.61 8.75 1.37
N PHE A 240 -5.55 9.49 1.68
CA PHE A 240 -4.19 9.25 1.21
C PHE A 240 -3.18 10.03 2.03
N THR A 241 -1.93 9.57 2.05
CA THR A 241 -0.83 10.29 2.70
C THR A 241 0.25 10.63 1.68
N SER A 242 0.70 11.89 1.67
CA SER A 242 1.77 12.39 0.80
C SER A 242 3.04 12.69 1.58
N PHE A 243 4.18 12.21 1.09
CA PHE A 243 5.49 12.29 1.75
C PHE A 243 6.35 13.35 1.07
N MET A 244 6.56 14.48 1.75
CA MET A 244 7.27 15.63 1.19
C MET A 244 8.72 15.75 1.68
N GLY A 245 9.06 15.04 2.76
CA GLY A 245 10.37 15.08 3.36
C GLY A 245 10.50 14.18 4.58
N PRO A 246 11.70 14.08 5.17
CA PRO A 246 11.94 13.16 6.29
C PRO A 246 11.15 13.51 7.56
N ARG A 247 10.55 14.70 7.61
CA ARG A 247 9.74 15.21 8.72
C ARG A 247 8.48 15.94 8.22
N ASP A 248 8.04 15.67 6.97
CA ASP A 248 6.83 16.25 6.38
C ASP A 248 6.04 15.16 5.66
N ALA A 249 4.98 14.65 6.32
CA ALA A 249 4.02 13.70 5.76
C ALA A 249 2.59 14.20 6.04
N ARG A 250 1.83 14.50 4.98
CA ARG A 250 0.51 15.14 5.06
C ARG A 250 -0.59 14.12 4.86
N VAL A 251 -1.41 13.98 5.90
CA VAL A 251 -2.57 13.09 5.90
C VAL A 251 -3.75 13.79 5.24
N SER A 252 -4.41 13.09 4.34
CA SER A 252 -5.68 13.50 3.76
C SER A 252 -6.73 12.46 4.10
N ALA A 253 -7.84 12.88 4.71
CA ALA A 253 -8.95 12.01 5.06
C ALA A 253 -10.25 12.75 4.78
N TYR A 254 -11.06 12.22 3.87
CA TYR A 254 -12.32 12.84 3.46
C TYR A 254 -13.28 13.03 4.63
N LYS A 255 -14.02 14.14 4.62
CA LYS A 255 -14.99 14.47 5.65
C LYS A 255 -16.25 13.59 5.51
N SER A 256 -16.57 12.82 6.53
CA SER A 256 -17.71 11.90 6.55
C SER A 256 -18.28 11.76 7.95
N GLY A 257 -19.58 11.53 8.07
CA GLY A 257 -20.25 11.16 9.32
C GLY A 257 -20.11 9.67 9.68
N SER A 258 -19.58 8.86 8.77
CA SER A 258 -19.39 7.43 9.00
C SER A 258 -18.24 7.16 9.97
N TYR A 259 -18.43 6.19 10.86
CA TYR A 259 -17.37 5.71 11.76
C TYR A 259 -16.13 5.18 11.01
N ASN A 260 -16.26 4.79 9.75
CA ASN A 260 -15.12 4.36 8.93
C ASN A 260 -14.05 5.45 8.78
N LEU A 261 -14.42 6.73 8.93
CA LEU A 261 -13.47 7.83 8.94
C LEU A 261 -12.42 7.70 10.06
N ILE A 262 -12.80 7.12 11.21
CA ILE A 262 -11.86 6.87 12.32
C ILE A 262 -10.74 5.94 11.83
N PHE A 263 -11.11 4.82 11.22
CA PHE A 263 -10.15 3.83 10.72
C PHE A 263 -9.30 4.40 9.58
N THR A 264 -9.89 5.19 8.68
CA THR A 264 -9.14 5.94 7.67
C THR A 264 -8.09 6.86 8.32
N CYS A 265 -8.44 7.59 9.38
CA CYS A 265 -7.48 8.46 10.09
C CYS A 265 -6.33 7.67 10.73
N LEU A 266 -6.61 6.50 11.30
CA LEU A 266 -5.58 5.63 11.89
C LEU A 266 -4.66 5.04 10.81
N HIS A 267 -5.23 4.58 9.70
CA HIS A 267 -4.51 4.07 8.53
C HIS A 267 -3.54 5.10 7.97
N GLU A 268 -4.04 6.27 7.62
CA GLU A 268 -3.23 7.33 7.01
C GLU A 268 -2.19 7.89 7.99
N ALA A 269 -2.51 7.93 9.29
CA ALA A 269 -1.53 8.27 10.32
C ALA A 269 -0.42 7.22 10.42
N GLY A 270 -0.72 5.93 10.24
CA GLY A 270 0.27 4.86 10.18
C GLY A 270 1.29 5.08 9.06
N HIS A 271 0.83 5.38 7.85
CA HIS A 271 1.69 5.78 6.73
C HIS A 271 2.57 6.99 7.07
N ALA A 272 1.97 8.03 7.65
CA ALA A 272 2.67 9.27 7.97
C ALA A 272 3.74 9.07 9.06
N MET A 273 3.41 8.31 10.11
CA MET A 273 4.35 7.99 11.19
C MET A 273 5.54 7.18 10.67
N TYR A 274 5.28 6.15 9.87
CA TYR A 274 6.35 5.35 9.26
C TYR A 274 7.29 6.20 8.43
N SER A 275 6.76 7.06 7.58
CA SER A 275 7.57 7.92 6.70
C SER A 275 8.43 8.93 7.44
N CYS A 276 7.97 9.42 8.61
CA CYS A 276 8.63 10.49 9.37
C CYS A 276 9.46 10.02 10.55
N SER A 277 9.59 8.72 10.80
CA SER A 277 10.23 8.18 12.01
C SER A 277 11.59 7.51 11.79
N SER A 278 12.17 7.66 10.59
CA SER A 278 13.57 7.24 10.37
C SER A 278 14.52 7.98 11.30
N SER A 279 15.60 7.30 11.74
CA SER A 279 16.66 7.94 12.54
C SER A 279 17.29 9.12 11.80
N ASP A 280 17.86 10.08 12.53
CA ASP A 280 18.46 11.27 11.92
C ASP A 280 19.57 10.88 10.92
N ARG A 281 20.41 9.89 11.26
CA ARG A 281 21.45 9.36 10.37
C ARG A 281 20.87 8.80 9.05
N VAL A 282 19.76 8.08 9.12
CA VAL A 282 19.07 7.53 7.94
C VAL A 282 18.42 8.67 7.13
N ALA A 283 17.80 9.64 7.81
CA ALA A 283 17.19 10.80 7.18
C ALA A 283 18.22 11.68 6.44
N GLU A 284 19.37 11.97 7.06
CA GLU A 284 20.48 12.72 6.46
C GLU A 284 21.08 12.02 5.24
N ALA A 285 21.12 10.69 5.25
CA ALA A 285 21.54 9.90 4.09
C ALA A 285 20.49 9.83 2.96
N GLY A 286 19.32 10.46 3.12
CA GLY A 286 18.22 10.40 2.15
C GLY A 286 17.55 9.03 2.06
N MET A 287 17.69 8.16 3.09
CA MET A 287 17.08 6.83 3.14
C MET A 287 15.78 6.80 3.97
N TRP A 288 15.14 7.98 4.13
CA TRP A 288 13.84 8.15 4.79
C TRP A 288 12.66 7.71 3.92
N GLY A 289 11.45 7.73 4.49
CA GLY A 289 10.19 7.51 3.78
C GLY A 289 9.65 6.07 3.91
N GLY A 290 10.43 5.16 4.50
CA GLY A 290 10.03 3.76 4.66
C GLY A 290 10.26 2.90 3.41
N ILE A 291 10.00 1.62 3.54
CA ILE A 291 10.02 0.62 2.47
C ILE A 291 8.70 0.72 1.72
N GLU A 292 8.73 0.87 0.40
CA GLU A 292 7.55 1.03 -0.45
C GLU A 292 6.73 -0.28 -0.58
N GLY A 293 5.62 -0.22 -1.31
CA GLY A 293 4.78 -1.37 -1.61
C GLY A 293 4.04 -1.94 -0.40
N GLY A 294 3.92 -3.25 -0.35
CA GLY A 294 3.16 -3.96 0.69
C GLY A 294 3.67 -3.72 2.10
N PHE A 295 4.95 -3.42 2.28
CA PHE A 295 5.49 -3.12 3.61
C PHE A 295 5.05 -1.75 4.14
N HIS A 296 4.88 -0.77 3.26
CA HIS A 296 4.34 0.53 3.64
C HIS A 296 2.84 0.43 3.99
N GLU A 297 2.10 -0.36 3.22
CA GLU A 297 0.70 -0.68 3.49
C GLU A 297 0.54 -1.42 4.82
N ALA A 298 1.44 -2.36 5.16
CA ALA A 298 1.45 -3.05 6.45
C ALA A 298 1.51 -2.07 7.62
N ASN A 299 2.39 -1.08 7.57
CA ASN A 299 2.52 -0.11 8.67
C ASN A 299 1.26 0.73 8.88
N ALA A 300 0.46 0.97 7.84
CA ALA A 300 -0.83 1.64 7.95
C ALA A 300 -1.92 0.70 8.48
N ARG A 301 -2.03 -0.48 7.88
CA ARG A 301 -3.02 -1.49 8.27
C ARG A 301 -2.82 -2.02 9.67
N PHE A 302 -1.59 -2.04 10.16
CA PHE A 302 -1.32 -2.41 11.54
C PHE A 302 -2.10 -1.52 12.53
N PHE A 303 -2.06 -0.20 12.32
CA PHE A 303 -2.81 0.73 13.19
C PHE A 303 -4.31 0.75 12.91
N GLU A 304 -4.73 0.50 11.68
CA GLU A 304 -6.14 0.32 11.34
C GLU A 304 -6.70 -0.96 11.95
N ASN A 305 -6.12 -2.13 11.63
CA ASN A 305 -6.69 -3.44 11.88
C ASN A 305 -6.24 -4.07 13.21
N MET A 306 -4.91 -4.08 13.47
CA MET A 306 -4.37 -4.77 14.65
C MET A 306 -4.60 -3.93 15.92
N VAL A 307 -4.58 -2.61 15.81
CA VAL A 307 -4.83 -1.68 16.92
C VAL A 307 -6.28 -1.18 16.88
N GLY A 308 -6.67 -0.45 15.85
CA GLY A 308 -7.96 0.26 15.76
C GLY A 308 -9.18 -0.67 15.72
N HIS A 309 -9.03 -1.87 15.16
CA HIS A 309 -10.07 -2.90 15.16
C HIS A 309 -9.91 -3.92 16.29
N SER A 310 -9.10 -3.66 17.36
CA SER A 310 -9.06 -4.54 18.53
C SER A 310 -10.14 -4.20 19.55
N HIS A 311 -10.66 -5.22 20.24
CA HIS A 311 -11.65 -5.05 21.30
C HIS A 311 -11.07 -4.23 22.47
N ALA A 312 -9.83 -4.55 22.87
CA ALA A 312 -9.11 -3.86 23.92
C ALA A 312 -8.93 -2.36 23.69
N TYR A 313 -8.70 -1.95 22.44
CA TYR A 313 -8.65 -0.54 22.07
C TYR A 313 -9.97 0.18 22.33
N TRP A 314 -11.11 -0.45 21.97
CA TRP A 314 -12.42 0.15 22.14
C TRP A 314 -12.91 0.11 23.58
N GLU A 315 -12.45 -0.79 24.43
CA GLU A 315 -12.72 -0.73 25.87
C GLU A 315 -12.27 0.61 26.49
N TYR A 316 -11.17 1.19 25.99
CA TYR A 316 -10.65 2.48 26.41
C TYR A 316 -11.29 3.68 25.67
N TYR A 317 -11.41 3.59 24.33
CA TYR A 317 -11.81 4.75 23.51
C TYR A 317 -13.32 4.86 23.29
N TYR A 318 -14.09 3.80 23.46
CA TYR A 318 -15.52 3.86 23.20
C TYR A 318 -16.28 4.76 24.18
N PRO A 319 -16.01 4.81 25.50
CA PRO A 319 -16.59 5.78 26.39
C PRO A 319 -16.35 7.24 25.97
N GLN A 320 -15.18 7.51 25.41
CA GLN A 320 -14.82 8.83 24.90
C GLN A 320 -15.59 9.15 23.61
N LEU A 321 -15.77 8.19 22.71
CA LEU A 321 -16.63 8.32 21.52
C LEU A 321 -18.07 8.66 21.93
N GLN A 322 -18.61 8.00 22.96
CA GLN A 322 -19.94 8.29 23.48
C GLN A 322 -20.05 9.68 24.14
N GLU A 323 -18.98 10.17 24.75
CA GLU A 323 -18.94 11.50 25.34
C GLU A 323 -18.94 12.59 24.25
N GLU A 324 -18.09 12.44 23.25
CA GLU A 324 -17.84 13.46 22.22
C GLU A 324 -18.91 13.46 21.11
N ILE A 325 -19.44 12.29 20.74
CA ILE A 325 -20.44 12.16 19.66
C ILE A 325 -21.76 11.60 20.22
N PRO A 326 -22.77 12.45 20.43
CA PRO A 326 -24.01 12.08 21.12
C PRO A 326 -24.77 10.88 20.55
N LEU A 327 -24.62 10.60 19.25
CA LEU A 327 -25.24 9.45 18.58
C LEU A 327 -24.84 8.12 19.27
N TYR A 328 -23.57 7.99 19.63
CA TYR A 328 -23.02 6.74 20.20
C TYR A 328 -23.43 6.47 21.65
N ARG A 329 -24.03 7.44 22.37
CA ARG A 329 -24.55 7.24 23.74
C ARG A 329 -25.64 6.16 23.81
N GLN A 330 -26.36 5.95 22.74
CA GLN A 330 -27.45 4.97 22.65
C GLN A 330 -27.00 3.64 22.05
N ILE A 331 -25.74 3.52 21.60
CA ILE A 331 -25.19 2.34 20.95
C ILE A 331 -24.24 1.66 21.95
N PRO A 332 -24.52 0.41 22.37
CA PRO A 332 -23.58 -0.34 23.19
C PRO A 332 -22.25 -0.59 22.45
N MET A 333 -21.13 -0.62 23.17
CA MET A 333 -19.81 -0.90 22.59
C MET A 333 -19.81 -2.22 21.82
N GLU A 334 -20.42 -3.27 22.38
CA GLU A 334 -20.48 -4.60 21.71
C GLU A 334 -21.25 -4.57 20.39
N GLN A 335 -22.28 -3.74 20.27
CA GLN A 335 -22.98 -3.54 19.02
C GLN A 335 -22.09 -2.84 17.99
N PHE A 336 -21.39 -1.78 18.38
CA PHE A 336 -20.44 -1.07 17.54
C PHE A 336 -19.32 -2.01 17.09
N TYR A 337 -18.73 -2.76 18.03
CA TYR A 337 -17.66 -3.72 17.75
C TYR A 337 -18.12 -4.79 16.77
N THR A 338 -19.30 -5.38 16.97
CA THR A 338 -19.88 -6.38 16.07
C THR A 338 -20.06 -5.82 14.65
N LEU A 339 -20.52 -4.57 14.53
CA LEU A 339 -20.74 -3.92 13.22
C LEU A 339 -19.43 -3.63 12.48
N THR A 340 -18.40 -3.19 13.20
CA THR A 340 -17.07 -2.94 12.61
C THR A 340 -16.33 -4.23 12.25
N HIS A 341 -16.77 -5.40 12.75
CA HIS A 341 -16.21 -6.73 12.49
C HIS A 341 -17.13 -7.64 11.68
N ARG A 342 -18.15 -7.05 11.05
CA ARG A 342 -19.06 -7.79 10.20
C ARG A 342 -18.33 -8.35 8.99
N VAL A 343 -18.32 -9.69 8.86
CA VAL A 343 -17.73 -10.39 7.71
C VAL A 343 -18.81 -10.79 6.73
N ARG A 344 -18.75 -10.21 5.53
CA ARG A 344 -19.59 -10.59 4.42
C ARG A 344 -18.89 -10.36 3.09
N PRO A 345 -18.87 -11.33 2.18
CA PRO A 345 -18.36 -11.11 0.84
C PRO A 345 -19.09 -9.96 0.14
N THR A 346 -18.34 -9.03 -0.41
CA THR A 346 -18.85 -7.90 -1.19
C THR A 346 -18.21 -7.87 -2.56
N LEU A 347 -18.84 -7.19 -3.54
CA LEU A 347 -18.25 -7.05 -4.86
C LEU A 347 -17.11 -6.02 -4.92
N ARG A 348 -17.08 -5.06 -4.00
CA ARG A 348 -16.11 -3.96 -4.03
C ARG A 348 -14.98 -4.18 -3.04
N ARG A 349 -13.73 -4.16 -3.54
CA ARG A 349 -12.52 -4.26 -2.72
C ARG A 349 -12.44 -3.20 -1.61
N ILE A 350 -12.71 -1.94 -1.94
CA ILE A 350 -12.60 -0.81 -1.00
C ILE A 350 -13.63 -0.82 0.15
N SER A 351 -14.67 -1.65 0.05
CA SER A 351 -15.68 -1.81 1.10
C SER A 351 -15.73 -3.25 1.63
N SER A 352 -14.71 -4.04 1.36
CA SER A 352 -14.58 -5.40 1.89
C SER A 352 -14.11 -5.38 3.34
N ASP A 353 -14.50 -6.40 4.08
CA ASP A 353 -14.09 -6.62 5.45
C ASP A 353 -12.64 -7.15 5.55
N GLU A 354 -12.09 -7.15 6.75
CA GLU A 354 -10.71 -7.55 7.02
C GLU A 354 -10.41 -8.99 6.58
N VAL A 355 -11.36 -9.91 6.72
CA VAL A 355 -11.19 -11.31 6.35
C VAL A 355 -11.14 -11.49 4.84
N THR A 356 -12.08 -10.86 4.11
CA THR A 356 -12.23 -11.05 2.66
C THR A 356 -11.34 -10.15 1.81
N TYR A 357 -10.77 -9.07 2.38
CA TYR A 357 -9.99 -8.08 1.63
C TYR A 357 -8.83 -8.67 0.82
N SER A 358 -8.06 -9.59 1.41
CA SER A 358 -6.93 -10.20 0.71
C SER A 358 -7.37 -10.99 -0.52
N LEU A 359 -8.55 -11.62 -0.53
CA LEU A 359 -9.06 -12.35 -1.69
C LEU A 359 -9.28 -11.42 -2.89
N HIS A 360 -9.72 -10.18 -2.63
CA HIS A 360 -9.87 -9.17 -3.68
C HIS A 360 -8.54 -8.77 -4.32
N ALA A 361 -7.48 -8.64 -3.52
CA ALA A 361 -6.15 -8.31 -4.02
C ALA A 361 -5.54 -9.50 -4.77
N ILE A 362 -5.64 -10.71 -4.21
CA ILE A 362 -5.09 -11.94 -4.78
C ILE A 362 -5.66 -12.21 -6.18
N LEU A 363 -6.98 -12.13 -6.35
CA LEU A 363 -7.58 -12.42 -7.66
C LEU A 363 -7.07 -11.47 -8.76
N ARG A 364 -6.81 -10.20 -8.44
CA ARG A 364 -6.28 -9.22 -9.38
C ARG A 364 -4.83 -9.49 -9.73
N PHE A 365 -4.02 -9.80 -8.74
CA PHE A 365 -2.64 -10.25 -8.94
C PHE A 365 -2.57 -11.48 -9.82
N GLU A 366 -3.45 -12.47 -9.60
CA GLU A 366 -3.48 -13.69 -10.43
C GLU A 366 -3.91 -13.41 -11.87
N LEU A 367 -4.84 -12.48 -12.10
CA LEU A 367 -5.23 -12.06 -13.46
C LEU A 367 -4.07 -11.39 -14.20
N GLU A 368 -3.34 -10.51 -13.54
CA GLU A 368 -2.12 -9.90 -14.10
C GLU A 368 -1.07 -10.98 -14.39
N ARG A 369 -0.77 -11.84 -13.41
CA ARG A 369 0.18 -12.94 -13.56
C ARG A 369 -0.15 -13.80 -14.77
N ASP A 370 -1.39 -14.27 -14.86
CA ASP A 370 -1.85 -15.18 -15.92
C ASP A 370 -1.79 -14.48 -17.31
N TYR A 371 -2.09 -13.16 -17.36
CA TYR A 371 -1.92 -12.37 -18.58
C TYR A 371 -0.45 -12.27 -19.03
N PHE A 372 0.43 -11.86 -18.11
CA PHE A 372 1.86 -11.69 -18.43
C PHE A 372 2.56 -13.02 -18.75
N ALA A 373 2.08 -14.13 -18.18
CA ALA A 373 2.51 -15.49 -18.53
C ALA A 373 1.99 -15.93 -19.93
N GLY A 374 0.99 -15.25 -20.49
CA GLY A 374 0.34 -15.61 -21.75
C GLY A 374 -0.72 -16.70 -21.62
N GLU A 375 -1.15 -16.99 -20.40
CA GLU A 375 -2.19 -17.98 -20.05
C GLU A 375 -3.60 -17.38 -20.12
N LEU A 376 -3.71 -16.05 -19.98
CA LEU A 376 -4.97 -15.29 -20.07
C LEU A 376 -4.86 -14.21 -21.16
N LYS A 377 -5.91 -14.05 -21.97
CA LYS A 377 -6.01 -12.99 -22.97
C LYS A 377 -6.82 -11.82 -22.43
N ALA A 378 -6.61 -10.62 -22.99
CA ALA A 378 -7.37 -9.44 -22.61
C ALA A 378 -8.88 -9.62 -22.85
N GLU A 379 -9.25 -10.32 -23.92
CA GLU A 379 -10.64 -10.59 -24.30
C GLU A 379 -11.39 -11.43 -23.25
N ASP A 380 -10.65 -12.33 -22.55
CA ASP A 380 -11.20 -13.27 -21.58
C ASP A 380 -11.14 -12.73 -20.12
N MET A 381 -10.56 -11.55 -19.91
CA MET A 381 -10.27 -10.97 -18.57
C MET A 381 -11.53 -10.77 -17.73
N ALA A 382 -12.64 -10.28 -18.34
CA ALA A 382 -13.88 -10.04 -17.61
C ALA A 382 -14.54 -11.32 -17.10
N GLU A 383 -14.53 -12.39 -17.91
CA GLU A 383 -15.08 -13.67 -17.49
C GLU A 383 -14.17 -14.35 -16.44
N ALA A 384 -12.84 -14.33 -16.64
CA ALA A 384 -11.88 -14.83 -15.66
C ALA A 384 -12.00 -14.10 -14.30
N TRP A 385 -12.27 -12.79 -14.33
CA TRP A 385 -12.57 -12.02 -13.12
C TRP A 385 -13.83 -12.55 -12.42
N ASN A 386 -14.92 -12.72 -13.15
CA ASN A 386 -16.20 -13.19 -12.60
C ASN A 386 -16.07 -14.59 -12.01
N ASP A 387 -15.37 -15.50 -12.69
CA ASP A 387 -15.12 -16.86 -12.21
C ASP A 387 -14.30 -16.90 -10.92
N LYS A 388 -13.25 -16.05 -10.82
CA LYS A 388 -12.46 -15.93 -9.59
C LYS A 388 -13.29 -15.35 -8.43
N TYR A 389 -14.17 -14.36 -8.69
CA TYR A 389 -15.07 -13.83 -7.66
C TYR A 389 -16.02 -14.90 -7.13
N GLU A 390 -16.64 -15.66 -8.01
CA GLU A 390 -17.53 -16.74 -7.63
C GLU A 390 -16.82 -17.84 -6.83
N ASN A 391 -15.59 -18.20 -7.27
CA ASN A 391 -14.80 -19.22 -6.59
C ASN A 391 -14.27 -18.79 -5.21
N TYR A 392 -13.85 -17.51 -5.05
CA TYR A 392 -13.20 -17.05 -3.82
C TYR A 392 -14.20 -16.47 -2.82
N LEU A 393 -15.23 -15.78 -3.29
CA LEU A 393 -16.16 -15.01 -2.47
C LEU A 393 -17.59 -15.56 -2.51
N GLY A 394 -17.87 -16.51 -3.40
CA GLY A 394 -19.21 -17.09 -3.57
C GLY A 394 -20.25 -16.14 -4.17
N ILE A 395 -19.78 -15.02 -4.76
CA ILE A 395 -20.64 -14.00 -5.40
C ILE A 395 -20.12 -13.71 -6.80
N ARG A 396 -21.02 -13.41 -7.73
CA ARG A 396 -20.67 -13.11 -9.12
C ARG A 396 -21.13 -11.70 -9.49
N PRO A 397 -20.26 -10.84 -10.07
CA PRO A 397 -20.67 -9.54 -10.58
C PRO A 397 -21.78 -9.65 -11.61
N SER A 398 -22.76 -8.73 -11.57
CA SER A 398 -23.90 -8.72 -12.50
C SER A 398 -23.61 -7.96 -13.79
N ASN A 399 -22.57 -7.15 -13.80
CA ASN A 399 -22.12 -6.32 -14.92
C ASN A 399 -20.63 -5.98 -14.78
N ASP A 400 -20.02 -5.47 -15.85
CA ASP A 400 -18.58 -5.18 -15.88
C ASP A 400 -18.14 -4.07 -14.91
N THR A 401 -19.03 -3.14 -14.55
CA THR A 401 -18.73 -2.06 -13.59
C THR A 401 -18.63 -2.58 -12.16
N GLU A 402 -19.38 -3.61 -11.80
CA GLU A 402 -19.25 -4.35 -10.55
C GLU A 402 -18.10 -5.37 -10.61
N GLY A 403 -17.68 -5.75 -11.81
CA GLY A 403 -16.61 -6.68 -12.11
C GLY A 403 -15.28 -6.00 -12.45
N VAL A 404 -14.77 -6.34 -13.61
CA VAL A 404 -13.41 -5.99 -14.10
C VAL A 404 -13.14 -4.48 -14.21
N LEU A 405 -14.17 -3.64 -14.27
CA LEU A 405 -14.06 -2.17 -14.35
C LEU A 405 -14.14 -1.47 -12.99
N GLN A 406 -14.20 -2.20 -11.88
CA GLN A 406 -14.41 -1.54 -10.57
C GLN A 406 -13.20 -0.72 -10.10
N ASP A 407 -11.97 -1.13 -10.41
CA ASP A 407 -10.74 -0.45 -10.03
C ASP A 407 -10.15 0.36 -11.20
N MET A 408 -9.63 1.54 -10.90
CA MET A 408 -8.96 2.40 -11.88
C MET A 408 -7.48 2.02 -12.10
N HIS A 409 -6.94 1.08 -11.37
CA HIS A 409 -5.50 0.77 -11.30
C HIS A 409 -4.87 0.54 -12.67
N TRP A 410 -5.46 -0.33 -13.49
CA TRP A 410 -4.94 -0.62 -14.82
C TRP A 410 -5.03 0.55 -15.81
N ALA A 411 -6.00 1.44 -15.61
CA ALA A 411 -6.11 2.68 -16.38
C ALA A 411 -5.19 3.80 -15.83
N GLY A 412 -4.83 3.73 -14.54
CA GLY A 412 -4.06 4.72 -13.79
C GLY A 412 -2.57 4.41 -13.61
N ASP A 413 -1.99 3.46 -14.36
CA ASP A 413 -0.56 3.09 -14.30
C ASP A 413 -0.15 2.20 -13.11
N TYR A 414 -1.09 1.61 -12.38
CA TYR A 414 -0.81 0.71 -11.25
C TYR A 414 -0.85 -0.77 -11.69
N ILE A 415 -0.08 -1.12 -12.74
CA ILE A 415 0.08 -2.49 -13.24
C ILE A 415 1.24 -3.16 -12.50
N GLY A 416 1.03 -4.35 -11.92
CA GLY A 416 1.99 -4.99 -11.03
C GLY A 416 2.01 -4.39 -9.62
N TYR A 417 0.85 -3.94 -9.13
CA TYR A 417 0.72 -3.29 -7.82
C TYR A 417 -0.21 -4.03 -6.86
N PHE A 418 -1.17 -4.80 -7.35
CA PHE A 418 -2.22 -5.40 -6.50
C PHE A 418 -1.70 -6.34 -5.41
N GLN A 419 -0.54 -6.99 -5.62
CA GLN A 419 0.08 -7.83 -4.60
C GLN A 419 0.38 -7.06 -3.32
N SER A 420 0.77 -5.79 -3.41
CA SER A 420 1.15 -4.97 -2.26
C SER A 420 0.05 -4.92 -1.20
N TYR A 421 -1.22 -4.89 -1.62
CA TYR A 421 -2.36 -4.85 -0.70
C TYR A 421 -2.52 -6.12 0.15
N ALA A 422 -2.32 -7.30 -0.43
CA ALA A 422 -2.40 -8.56 0.32
C ALA A 422 -1.09 -8.87 1.07
N LEU A 423 0.06 -8.46 0.51
CA LEU A 423 1.35 -8.51 1.20
C LEU A 423 1.32 -7.68 2.48
N GLY A 424 0.66 -6.52 2.48
CA GLY A 424 0.46 -5.71 3.67
C GLY A 424 -0.10 -6.52 4.83
N ASN A 425 -1.16 -7.28 4.60
CA ASN A 425 -1.77 -8.13 5.62
C ASN A 425 -0.84 -9.27 6.09
N ILE A 426 -0.07 -9.88 5.17
CA ILE A 426 0.89 -10.92 5.54
C ILE A 426 1.98 -10.34 6.46
N TYR A 427 2.54 -9.19 6.08
CA TYR A 427 3.54 -8.50 6.91
C TYR A 427 2.97 -8.08 8.27
N ASP A 428 1.71 -7.62 8.32
CA ASP A 428 1.02 -7.29 9.56
C ASP A 428 0.98 -8.45 10.54
N GLY A 429 0.59 -9.63 10.06
CA GLY A 429 0.58 -10.83 10.89
C GLY A 429 1.97 -11.18 11.43
N GLN A 430 3.01 -11.04 10.61
CA GLN A 430 4.39 -11.29 11.03
C GLN A 430 4.89 -10.23 12.02
N ILE A 431 4.58 -8.95 11.80
CA ILE A 431 4.92 -7.84 12.71
C ILE A 431 4.20 -8.03 14.04
N LEU A 432 2.89 -8.32 14.03
CA LEU A 432 2.11 -8.56 15.25
C LEU A 432 2.70 -9.70 16.09
N LYS A 433 3.00 -10.82 15.44
CA LYS A 433 3.60 -11.99 16.14
C LYS A 433 4.95 -11.66 16.76
N ALA A 434 5.77 -10.84 16.10
CA ALA A 434 7.04 -10.39 16.67
C ALA A 434 6.83 -9.39 17.82
N MET A 435 5.86 -8.49 17.70
CA MET A 435 5.52 -7.53 18.74
C MET A 435 4.96 -8.22 19.99
N GLU A 436 4.03 -9.16 19.85
CA GLU A 436 3.45 -9.94 20.98
C GLU A 436 4.52 -10.72 21.76
N LYS A 437 5.60 -11.13 21.10
CA LYS A 437 6.73 -11.76 21.78
C LYS A 437 7.52 -10.79 22.66
N ASP A 438 7.70 -9.55 22.19
CA ASP A 438 8.45 -8.51 22.88
C ASP A 438 7.57 -7.74 23.90
N ILE A 439 6.27 -7.63 23.63
CA ILE A 439 5.24 -6.95 24.45
C ILE A 439 4.09 -7.92 24.68
N PRO A 440 4.23 -8.91 25.58
CA PRO A 440 3.20 -9.92 25.80
C PRO A 440 1.93 -9.37 26.47
N ASP A 441 1.99 -8.18 27.06
CA ASP A 441 0.88 -7.42 27.65
C ASP A 441 0.29 -6.35 26.72
N MET A 442 0.47 -6.50 25.42
CA MET A 442 0.00 -5.52 24.42
C MET A 442 -1.50 -5.20 24.55
N GLU A 443 -2.34 -6.21 24.77
CA GLU A 443 -3.78 -5.99 24.98
C GLU A 443 -4.09 -5.15 26.22
N ASP A 444 -3.36 -5.35 27.33
CA ASP A 444 -3.54 -4.55 28.54
C ASP A 444 -3.09 -3.10 28.33
N LEU A 445 -2.02 -2.88 27.54
CA LEU A 445 -1.61 -1.53 27.14
C LEU A 445 -2.68 -0.83 26.30
N LEU A 446 -3.36 -1.55 25.39
CA LEU A 446 -4.49 -1.02 24.63
C LEU A 446 -5.67 -0.65 25.52
N ARG A 447 -6.04 -1.51 26.50
CA ARG A 447 -7.10 -1.23 27.48
C ARG A 447 -6.81 -0.03 28.38
N GLU A 448 -5.54 0.33 28.54
CA GLU A 448 -5.10 1.47 29.32
C GLU A 448 -4.83 2.71 28.48
N GLY A 449 -5.01 2.66 27.14
CA GLY A 449 -4.71 3.75 26.22
C GLY A 449 -3.22 4.07 26.09
N LYS A 450 -2.34 3.13 26.44
CA LYS A 450 -0.87 3.30 26.42
C LYS A 450 -0.27 2.99 25.04
N LEU A 451 -0.72 3.69 24.01
CA LEU A 451 -0.35 3.45 22.61
C LEU A 451 1.14 3.73 22.33
N SER A 452 1.77 4.60 23.12
CA SER A 452 3.16 4.99 22.93
C SER A 452 4.16 3.82 23.00
N SER A 453 3.85 2.75 23.75
CA SER A 453 4.69 1.55 23.83
C SER A 453 4.73 0.80 22.48
N ILE A 454 3.56 0.71 21.83
CA ILE A 454 3.41 0.08 20.51
C ILE A 454 4.14 0.89 19.44
N THR A 455 3.89 2.19 19.40
CA THR A 455 4.55 3.10 18.46
C THR A 455 6.06 3.11 18.66
N LYS A 456 6.52 3.13 19.92
CA LYS A 456 7.95 3.09 20.24
C LYS A 456 8.60 1.78 19.77
N TRP A 457 7.93 0.64 19.92
CA TRP A 457 8.42 -0.63 19.39
C TRP A 457 8.57 -0.59 17.85
N MET A 458 7.57 -0.03 17.15
CA MET A 458 7.64 0.16 15.69
C MET A 458 8.82 1.06 15.30
N GLU A 459 9.03 2.18 16.01
CA GLU A 459 10.18 3.06 15.80
C GLU A 459 11.51 2.32 15.99
N ASP A 460 11.65 1.58 17.09
CA ASP A 460 12.91 0.92 17.47
C ASP A 460 13.24 -0.30 16.61
N LYS A 461 12.22 -1.02 16.13
CA LYS A 461 12.43 -2.29 15.40
C LYS A 461 12.36 -2.13 13.89
N ILE A 462 11.61 -1.14 13.39
CA ILE A 462 11.30 -1.00 11.95
C ILE A 462 11.61 0.40 11.44
N TRP A 463 10.97 1.43 11.98
CA TRP A 463 10.91 2.73 11.34
C TRP A 463 12.22 3.47 11.28
N GLN A 464 13.09 3.31 12.31
CA GLN A 464 14.40 3.94 12.36
C GLN A 464 15.28 3.66 11.15
N TYR A 465 15.04 2.54 10.46
CA TYR A 465 15.82 2.10 9.31
C TYR A 465 15.38 2.70 7.97
N GLY A 466 14.22 3.39 7.93
CA GLY A 466 13.67 3.94 6.69
C GLY A 466 13.59 2.89 5.57
N CYS A 467 14.23 3.16 4.42
CA CYS A 467 14.30 2.22 3.29
C CYS A 467 15.68 1.56 3.10
N CYS A 468 16.45 1.40 4.19
CA CYS A 468 17.78 0.75 4.12
C CYS A 468 17.72 -0.74 3.77
N TYR A 469 16.58 -1.38 4.00
CA TYR A 469 16.32 -2.79 3.72
C TYR A 469 15.22 -2.95 2.66
N THR A 470 15.14 -4.11 2.01
CA THR A 470 13.93 -4.56 1.33
C THR A 470 12.91 -5.06 2.35
N ALA A 471 11.65 -5.24 1.95
CA ALA A 471 10.60 -5.79 2.80
C ALA A 471 10.98 -7.18 3.34
N GLY A 472 11.48 -8.06 2.47
CA GLY A 472 11.92 -9.40 2.85
C GLY A 472 13.08 -9.38 3.85
N GLU A 473 14.10 -8.53 3.63
CA GLU A 473 15.22 -8.36 4.57
C GLU A 473 14.77 -7.84 5.93
N MET A 474 13.81 -6.89 5.95
CA MET A 474 13.29 -6.33 7.20
C MET A 474 12.48 -7.38 7.98
N ILE A 475 11.62 -8.14 7.32
CA ILE A 475 10.86 -9.23 7.94
C ILE A 475 11.79 -10.32 8.47
N GLU A 476 12.79 -10.72 7.70
CA GLU A 476 13.77 -11.72 8.16
C GLU A 476 14.58 -11.22 9.36
N LYS A 477 14.98 -9.94 9.36
CA LYS A 477 15.63 -9.28 10.50
C LYS A 477 14.73 -9.28 11.75
N LEU A 478 13.43 -9.05 11.57
CA LEU A 478 12.47 -8.93 12.66
C LEU A 478 12.05 -10.28 13.24
N THR A 479 11.82 -11.27 12.38
CA THR A 479 11.15 -12.53 12.75
C THR A 479 12.09 -13.74 12.67
N GLY A 480 13.20 -13.63 11.95
CA GLY A 480 14.09 -14.75 11.61
C GLY A 480 13.54 -15.64 10.49
N SER A 481 12.43 -15.28 9.85
CA SER A 481 11.81 -16.01 8.74
C SER A 481 11.48 -15.08 7.58
N ARG A 482 11.38 -15.64 6.37
CA ARG A 482 10.94 -14.93 5.17
C ARG A 482 9.43 -14.68 5.21
N LEU A 483 8.89 -14.22 4.06
CA LEU A 483 7.45 -14.00 3.86
C LEU A 483 6.65 -15.25 4.24
N ASP A 484 5.69 -15.11 5.18
CA ASP A 484 4.88 -16.20 5.73
C ASP A 484 3.47 -15.72 6.06
N ALA A 485 2.46 -16.29 5.40
CA ALA A 485 1.05 -15.95 5.60
C ALA A 485 0.44 -16.58 6.87
N ALA A 486 1.09 -17.59 7.46
CA ALA A 486 0.52 -18.31 8.61
C ALA A 486 0.25 -17.41 9.84
N PRO A 487 1.12 -16.45 10.21
CA PRO A 487 0.84 -15.54 11.33
C PRO A 487 -0.42 -14.70 11.14
N PHE A 488 -0.69 -14.21 9.95
CA PHE A 488 -1.91 -13.44 9.68
C PHE A 488 -3.17 -14.33 9.74
N LEU A 489 -3.11 -15.54 9.22
CA LEU A 489 -4.19 -16.51 9.35
C LEU A 489 -4.43 -16.93 10.82
N GLU A 490 -3.38 -17.04 11.63
CA GLU A 490 -3.47 -17.29 13.06
C GLU A 490 -4.21 -16.14 13.78
N TYR A 491 -3.84 -14.90 13.47
CA TYR A 491 -4.52 -13.70 13.95
C TYR A 491 -6.02 -13.68 13.57
N LEU A 492 -6.35 -13.91 12.28
CA LEU A 492 -7.74 -13.94 11.83
C LEU A 492 -8.56 -15.04 12.56
N ARG A 493 -7.99 -16.24 12.73
CA ARG A 493 -8.67 -17.32 13.49
C ARG A 493 -8.94 -16.91 14.93
N ARG A 494 -7.97 -16.32 15.59
CA ARG A 494 -8.11 -15.86 16.98
C ARG A 494 -9.19 -14.78 17.13
N LYS A 495 -9.31 -13.88 16.13
CA LYS A 495 -10.23 -12.74 16.18
C LYS A 495 -11.67 -13.11 15.77
N TYR A 496 -11.82 -14.02 14.81
CA TYR A 496 -13.13 -14.27 14.17
C TYR A 496 -13.72 -15.66 14.45
N LEU A 497 -12.97 -16.62 15.02
CA LEU A 497 -13.41 -17.98 15.35
C LEU A 497 -13.41 -18.28 16.83
#